data_4dfa849214a3370e589c42cf5bf8dd25
#
_entry.id   4dfa849214a3370e589c42cf5bf8dd25
#
_cell.length_a   1.000
_cell.length_b   1.000
_cell.length_c   1.000
_cell.angle_alpha   90.00
_cell.angle_beta   90.00
_cell.angle_gamma   90.00
#
_symmetry.space_group_name_H-M   'P 1'
#
loop_
_entity.id
_entity.type
_entity.pdbx_description
1 polymer ?
#
loop_
_entity_poly.entity_id
_entity_poly.type
_entity_poly.pdbx_seq_one_letter_code
_entity_poly.pdbx_strand_id
1 'polypeptide(L)'
;GKITDFYIGDSIHLLRVKANGASLKELLEEERVCQIDIPPKLLSEFHQKLDVDFDNIEVEELDTELPAVCVIDSGIVPQHPLLENTLLDYDVFREDLADGIDEHGHGTMVAGIAVYGDLEKAIENKLFKPSAQLLSARVTDKNSNLGPDDKLYIKQIEKAIKHYHEQFNCRIFNLSLGDPDNYFSNQQYQSR
;
A
#
# COMPACT_ATOMS: atom_id res chain seq x y z
N GLY A 1 -21.62 -22.07 -1.71
CA GLY A 1 -20.71 -20.91 -1.85
C GLY A 1 -20.54 -20.48 -3.29
N LYS A 2 -20.04 -19.26 -3.50
CA LYS A 2 -19.73 -18.70 -4.83
C LYS A 2 -18.31 -18.16 -4.84
N ILE A 3 -17.48 -18.61 -5.78
CA ILE A 3 -16.19 -18.00 -6.05
C ILE A 3 -16.44 -16.67 -6.77
N THR A 4 -15.91 -15.58 -6.25
CA THR A 4 -16.08 -14.22 -6.79
C THR A 4 -14.82 -13.71 -7.48
N ASP A 5 -13.65 -14.22 -7.06
CA ASP A 5 -12.37 -13.91 -7.68
C ASP A 5 -11.33 -15.00 -7.41
N PHE A 6 -10.25 -15.04 -8.18
CA PHE A 6 -9.14 -15.97 -7.98
C PHE A 6 -7.82 -15.36 -8.44
N TYR A 7 -6.73 -15.83 -7.81
CA TYR A 7 -5.35 -15.54 -8.19
C TYR A 7 -4.57 -16.84 -8.25
N ILE A 8 -3.78 -17.02 -9.29
CA ILE A 8 -2.90 -18.17 -9.47
C ILE A 8 -1.48 -17.65 -9.61
N GLY A 9 -0.68 -17.83 -8.60
CA GLY A 9 0.76 -17.56 -8.58
C GLY A 9 1.57 -18.86 -8.61
N ASP A 10 2.89 -18.75 -8.69
CA ASP A 10 3.78 -19.91 -8.81
C ASP A 10 3.75 -20.82 -7.59
N SER A 11 3.55 -20.27 -6.40
CA SER A 11 3.58 -21.00 -5.11
C SER A 11 2.31 -20.85 -4.29
N ILE A 12 1.37 -19.98 -4.68
CA ILE A 12 0.13 -19.74 -3.96
C ILE A 12 -1.04 -19.55 -4.90
N HIS A 13 -2.15 -20.20 -4.59
CA HIS A 13 -3.43 -20.01 -5.26
C HIS A 13 -4.42 -19.42 -4.26
N LEU A 14 -5.03 -18.29 -4.58
CA LEU A 14 -6.02 -17.63 -3.72
C LEU A 14 -7.40 -17.64 -4.39
N LEU A 15 -8.41 -17.90 -3.60
CA LEU A 15 -9.81 -17.84 -4.03
C LEU A 15 -10.56 -16.87 -3.12
N ARG A 16 -11.27 -15.91 -3.72
CA ARG A 16 -12.25 -15.10 -3.01
C ARG A 16 -13.60 -15.79 -3.06
N VAL A 17 -14.17 -16.11 -1.91
CA VAL A 17 -15.39 -16.90 -1.82
C VAL A 17 -16.43 -16.19 -0.97
N LYS A 18 -17.66 -16.07 -1.47
CA LYS A 18 -18.85 -15.79 -0.64
C LYS A 18 -19.47 -17.12 -0.22
N ALA A 19 -19.41 -17.44 1.08
CA ALA A 19 -19.88 -18.70 1.62
C ALA A 19 -20.85 -18.48 2.80
N ASN A 20 -21.83 -19.36 2.95
CA ASN A 20 -22.60 -19.49 4.18
C ASN A 20 -21.90 -20.48 5.15
N GLY A 21 -22.42 -20.61 6.37
CA GLY A 21 -21.80 -21.47 7.38
C GLY A 21 -21.71 -22.96 7.00
N ALA A 22 -22.62 -23.48 6.20
CA ALA A 22 -22.57 -24.86 5.72
C ALA A 22 -21.44 -25.03 4.68
N SER A 23 -21.38 -24.16 3.70
CA SER A 23 -20.31 -24.16 2.69
C SER A 23 -18.94 -23.91 3.32
N LEU A 24 -18.85 -23.11 4.38
CA LEU A 24 -17.59 -22.88 5.10
C LEU A 24 -17.11 -24.16 5.80
N LYS A 25 -18.01 -24.94 6.41
CA LYS A 25 -17.66 -26.23 7.02
C LYS A 25 -17.13 -27.23 5.99
N GLU A 26 -17.76 -27.31 4.82
CA GLU A 26 -17.28 -28.15 3.71
C GLU A 26 -15.88 -27.73 3.24
N LEU A 27 -15.61 -26.43 3.15
CA LEU A 27 -14.29 -25.93 2.77
C LEU A 27 -13.22 -26.23 3.82
N LEU A 28 -13.55 -26.21 5.10
CA LEU A 28 -12.62 -26.55 6.18
C LEU A 28 -12.25 -28.06 6.22
N GLU A 29 -13.07 -28.91 5.63
CA GLU A 29 -12.84 -30.35 5.50
C GLU A 29 -12.13 -30.73 4.18
N GLU A 30 -11.98 -29.79 3.25
CA GLU A 30 -11.36 -30.03 1.95
C GLU A 30 -9.83 -30.02 2.09
N GLU A 31 -9.18 -31.16 1.85
CA GLU A 31 -7.72 -31.38 2.03
C GLU A 31 -6.84 -30.44 1.19
N ARG A 32 -7.37 -29.90 0.08
CA ARG A 32 -6.65 -28.98 -0.80
C ARG A 32 -6.70 -27.53 -0.32
N VAL A 33 -7.49 -27.23 0.69
CA VAL A 33 -7.58 -25.90 1.30
C VAL A 33 -6.61 -25.82 2.46
N CYS A 34 -5.52 -25.10 2.28
CA CYS A 34 -4.48 -24.94 3.30
C CYS A 34 -4.88 -23.93 4.37
N GLN A 35 -5.61 -22.88 4.01
CA GLN A 35 -5.97 -21.80 4.93
C GLN A 35 -7.25 -21.10 4.47
N ILE A 36 -8.07 -20.65 5.43
CA ILE A 36 -9.24 -19.82 5.19
C ILE A 36 -9.14 -18.61 6.11
N ASP A 37 -9.12 -17.42 5.52
CA ASP A 37 -9.06 -16.15 6.23
C ASP A 37 -10.24 -15.25 5.88
N ILE A 38 -10.59 -14.40 6.83
CA ILE A 38 -11.46 -13.26 6.57
C ILE A 38 -10.60 -12.19 5.88
N PRO A 39 -11.11 -11.51 4.83
CA PRO A 39 -10.37 -10.42 4.20
C PRO A 39 -9.97 -9.35 5.22
N PRO A 40 -8.73 -8.88 5.16
CA PRO A 40 -8.27 -7.86 6.08
C PRO A 40 -9.09 -6.57 5.91
N LYS A 41 -9.41 -5.95 7.04
CA LYS A 41 -9.89 -4.56 7.08
C LYS A 41 -8.70 -3.70 7.46
N LEU A 42 -8.24 -2.90 6.51
CA LEU A 42 -7.17 -1.95 6.80
C LEU A 42 -7.74 -0.79 7.63
N LEU A 43 -7.14 -0.54 8.76
CA LEU A 43 -7.36 0.67 9.55
C LEU A 43 -6.07 1.48 9.49
N SER A 44 -6.16 2.68 8.97
CA SER A 44 -5.08 3.66 9.09
C SER A 44 -5.39 4.55 10.29
N GLU A 45 -4.76 4.25 11.42
CA GLU A 45 -4.88 5.03 12.64
C GLU A 45 -3.68 5.95 12.84
N PHE A 46 -3.31 6.78 11.88
CA PHE A 46 -2.27 7.78 12.13
C PHE A 46 -2.79 9.18 11.82
N HIS A 47 -3.47 9.78 12.79
CA HIS A 47 -3.82 11.19 12.82
C HIS A 47 -2.98 11.97 13.84
N GLN A 48 -1.67 11.82 13.84
CA GLN A 48 -0.84 12.86 14.39
C GLN A 48 -0.61 13.91 13.30
N LYS A 49 -1.40 14.97 13.33
CA LYS A 49 -1.09 16.20 12.62
C LYS A 49 0.21 16.73 13.21
N LEU A 50 1.31 16.51 12.50
CA LEU A 50 2.52 17.30 12.70
C LEU A 50 2.16 18.69 12.14
N ASP A 51 1.82 19.63 13.02
CA ASP A 51 1.76 21.04 12.67
C ASP A 51 3.19 21.50 12.40
N VAL A 52 3.64 21.31 11.17
CA VAL A 52 4.95 21.78 10.71
C VAL A 52 4.77 23.19 10.18
N ASP A 53 5.44 24.13 10.83
CA ASP A 53 5.62 25.47 10.28
C ASP A 53 6.57 25.39 9.07
N PHE A 54 6.01 25.51 7.87
CA PHE A 54 6.75 25.47 6.62
C PHE A 54 7.55 26.74 6.33
N ASP A 55 7.45 27.78 7.17
CA ASP A 55 8.24 28.97 7.02
C ASP A 55 9.73 28.67 7.30
N ASN A 56 10.57 28.99 6.33
CA ASN A 56 12.04 28.79 6.40
C ASN A 56 12.51 27.31 6.36
N ILE A 57 11.76 26.41 5.74
CA ILE A 57 12.23 25.07 5.43
C ILE A 57 13.07 25.11 4.14
N GLU A 58 14.25 24.49 4.19
CA GLU A 58 15.10 24.24 3.05
C GLU A 58 14.88 22.82 2.55
N VAL A 59 14.63 22.65 1.24
CA VAL A 59 14.56 21.36 0.57
C VAL A 59 15.72 21.28 -0.41
N GLU A 60 16.64 20.35 -0.21
CA GLU A 60 17.75 20.11 -1.15
C GLU A 60 17.21 19.61 -2.50
N GLU A 61 17.92 19.96 -3.57
CA GLU A 61 17.60 19.45 -4.92
C GLU A 61 17.74 17.92 -4.95
N LEU A 62 16.83 17.28 -5.70
CA LEU A 62 16.87 15.84 -5.91
C LEU A 62 18.06 15.45 -6.78
N ASP A 63 18.91 14.55 -6.29
CA ASP A 63 19.89 13.86 -7.11
C ASP A 63 19.17 12.79 -7.96
N THR A 64 19.18 12.95 -9.27
CA THR A 64 18.51 12.05 -10.23
C THR A 64 19.15 10.67 -10.35
N GLU A 65 20.32 10.45 -9.77
CA GLU A 65 20.97 9.13 -9.69
C GLU A 65 20.49 8.30 -8.49
N LEU A 66 19.71 8.88 -7.58
CA LEU A 66 19.15 8.17 -6.44
C LEU A 66 18.18 7.06 -6.90
N PRO A 67 18.11 5.95 -6.15
CA PRO A 67 17.17 4.89 -6.46
C PRO A 67 15.72 5.36 -6.33
N ALA A 68 14.83 4.79 -7.15
CA ALA A 68 13.40 5.00 -7.00
C ALA A 68 12.80 4.05 -5.97
N VAL A 69 11.92 4.57 -5.11
CA VAL A 69 11.04 3.82 -4.21
C VAL A 69 9.59 4.02 -4.62
N CYS A 70 8.85 2.93 -4.74
CA CYS A 70 7.42 2.97 -5.00
C CYS A 70 6.64 2.75 -3.70
N VAL A 71 5.79 3.70 -3.35
CA VAL A 71 4.84 3.59 -2.23
C VAL A 71 3.51 3.08 -2.77
N ILE A 72 3.11 1.87 -2.37
CA ILE A 72 1.84 1.24 -2.73
C ILE A 72 0.87 1.45 -1.56
N ASP A 73 -0.05 2.45 -1.70
CA ASP A 73 -0.86 2.92 -0.58
C ASP A 73 -2.15 3.64 -1.05
N SER A 74 -2.57 4.70 -0.37
CA SER A 74 -3.75 5.53 -0.70
C SER A 74 -3.50 6.57 -1.79
N GLY A 75 -2.32 6.58 -2.41
CA GLY A 75 -1.92 7.56 -3.42
C GLY A 75 -0.98 8.62 -2.86
N ILE A 76 -0.91 9.77 -3.58
CA ILE A 76 -0.04 10.88 -3.23
C ILE A 76 -0.77 12.21 -3.47
N VAL A 77 -0.42 13.26 -2.72
CA VAL A 77 -0.74 14.66 -3.07
C VAL A 77 0.40 15.18 -3.97
N PRO A 78 0.21 15.25 -5.31
CA PRO A 78 1.33 15.50 -6.23
C PRO A 78 1.99 16.87 -6.06
N GLN A 79 1.23 17.89 -5.62
CA GLN A 79 1.72 19.24 -5.37
C GLN A 79 2.13 19.47 -3.92
N HIS A 80 2.40 18.39 -3.15
CA HIS A 80 2.87 18.55 -1.78
C HIS A 80 4.27 19.20 -1.77
N PRO A 81 4.47 20.34 -1.08
CA PRO A 81 5.71 21.14 -1.20
C PRO A 81 7.01 20.38 -0.94
N LEU A 82 6.97 19.35 -0.10
CA LEU A 82 8.14 18.51 0.19
C LEU A 82 8.32 17.36 -0.81
N LEU A 83 7.32 16.99 -1.61
CA LEU A 83 7.35 15.77 -2.41
C LEU A 83 7.31 16.02 -3.92
N GLU A 84 6.79 17.17 -4.38
CA GLU A 84 6.59 17.45 -5.80
C GLU A 84 7.87 17.29 -6.62
N ASN A 85 9.01 17.74 -6.10
CA ASN A 85 10.31 17.66 -6.78
C ASN A 85 10.93 16.26 -6.74
N THR A 86 10.42 15.34 -5.93
CA THR A 86 10.91 13.96 -5.82
C THR A 86 10.07 12.97 -6.59
N LEU A 87 8.84 13.37 -6.96
CA LEU A 87 7.84 12.53 -7.58
C LEU A 87 8.11 12.34 -9.08
N LEU A 88 8.45 11.11 -9.48
CA LEU A 88 8.64 10.73 -10.87
C LEU A 88 7.32 10.44 -11.57
N ASP A 89 6.46 9.68 -10.90
CA ASP A 89 5.17 9.27 -11.44
C ASP A 89 4.21 8.81 -10.34
N TYR A 90 2.91 8.89 -10.61
CA TYR A 90 1.86 8.37 -9.73
C TYR A 90 0.66 7.89 -10.56
N ASP A 91 0.12 6.73 -10.18
CA ASP A 91 -1.00 6.15 -10.91
C ASP A 91 -1.93 5.38 -9.97
N VAL A 92 -3.11 5.01 -10.50
CA VAL A 92 -4.14 4.22 -9.81
C VAL A 92 -4.20 2.80 -10.37
N PHE A 93 -4.19 1.82 -9.47
CA PHE A 93 -4.23 0.40 -9.83
C PHE A 93 -5.54 -0.30 -9.46
N ARG A 94 -6.50 0.47 -8.98
CA ARG A 94 -7.88 0.04 -8.71
C ARG A 94 -8.84 0.58 -9.78
N GLU A 95 -9.61 -0.33 -10.36
CA GLU A 95 -10.54 -0.02 -11.45
C GLU A 95 -11.73 0.87 -11.03
N ASP A 96 -12.06 0.92 -9.75
CA ASP A 96 -13.17 1.70 -9.18
C ASP A 96 -12.75 3.09 -8.66
N LEU A 97 -11.47 3.45 -8.77
CA LEU A 97 -10.94 4.77 -8.43
C LEU A 97 -10.60 5.56 -9.69
N ALA A 98 -10.71 6.89 -9.61
CA ALA A 98 -10.56 7.76 -10.77
C ALA A 98 -9.09 8.11 -11.09
N ASP A 99 -8.24 8.22 -10.06
CA ASP A 99 -6.87 8.72 -10.18
C ASP A 99 -5.98 8.24 -9.02
N GLY A 100 -4.68 8.62 -9.08
CA GLY A 100 -3.67 8.31 -8.08
C GLY A 100 -3.58 9.31 -6.91
N ILE A 101 -4.52 10.28 -6.80
CA ILE A 101 -4.48 11.32 -5.78
C ILE A 101 -4.87 10.76 -4.41
N ASP A 102 -4.09 11.11 -3.40
CA ASP A 102 -4.34 10.71 -2.02
C ASP A 102 -5.47 11.53 -1.39
N GLU A 103 -6.59 10.89 -1.13
CA GLU A 103 -7.75 11.48 -0.43
C GLU A 103 -7.75 11.17 1.08
N HIS A 104 -6.84 10.28 1.53
CA HIS A 104 -6.76 9.82 2.92
C HIS A 104 -5.63 10.51 3.70
N GLY A 105 -4.50 10.76 3.04
CA GLY A 105 -3.29 11.36 3.59
C GLY A 105 -2.23 10.35 4.06
N HIS A 106 -2.57 9.06 4.18
CA HIS A 106 -1.64 8.04 4.65
C HIS A 106 -0.51 7.79 3.65
N GLY A 107 -0.82 7.59 2.37
CA GLY A 107 0.18 7.37 1.33
C GLY A 107 1.16 8.54 1.19
N THR A 108 0.65 9.77 1.28
CA THR A 108 1.48 10.98 1.26
C THR A 108 2.43 11.04 2.47
N MET A 109 1.96 10.68 3.66
CA MET A 109 2.78 10.60 4.87
C MET A 109 3.85 9.52 4.75
N VAL A 110 3.49 8.32 4.30
CA VAL A 110 4.43 7.20 4.06
C VAL A 110 5.47 7.59 3.02
N ALA A 111 5.08 8.29 1.96
CA ALA A 111 5.99 8.81 0.94
C ALA A 111 7.02 9.78 1.54
N GLY A 112 6.60 10.67 2.42
CA GLY A 112 7.51 11.56 3.15
C GLY A 112 8.58 10.78 3.95
N ILE A 113 8.17 9.75 4.67
CA ILE A 113 9.11 8.88 5.41
C ILE A 113 10.04 8.14 4.46
N ALA A 114 9.52 7.60 3.36
CA ALA A 114 10.30 6.84 2.38
C ALA A 114 11.37 7.69 1.70
N VAL A 115 11.09 8.97 1.44
CA VAL A 115 12.00 9.90 0.77
C VAL A 115 13.01 10.53 1.73
N TYR A 116 12.58 10.93 2.92
CA TYR A 116 13.38 11.71 3.85
C TYR A 116 13.88 10.94 5.08
N GLY A 117 13.36 9.75 5.33
CA GLY A 117 13.75 8.93 6.48
C GLY A 117 13.29 9.52 7.81
N ASP A 118 14.23 10.04 8.60
CA ASP A 118 13.96 10.63 9.91
C ASP A 118 13.35 12.04 9.78
N LEU A 119 12.02 12.08 9.68
CA LEU A 119 11.27 13.33 9.54
C LEU A 119 11.40 14.23 10.76
N GLU A 120 11.49 13.69 11.98
CA GLU A 120 11.63 14.46 13.20
C GLU A 120 12.91 15.30 13.14
N LYS A 121 14.01 14.64 12.78
CA LYS A 121 15.30 15.33 12.60
C LYS A 121 15.30 16.33 11.45
N ALA A 122 14.64 16.03 10.34
CA ALA A 122 14.52 16.95 9.22
C ALA A 122 13.74 18.21 9.61
N ILE A 123 12.65 18.07 10.38
CA ILE A 123 11.84 19.17 10.91
C ILE A 123 12.67 20.03 11.91
N GLU A 124 13.37 19.41 12.86
CA GLU A 124 14.20 20.11 13.82
C GLU A 124 15.30 20.94 13.16
N ASN A 125 15.94 20.38 12.12
CA ASN A 125 17.00 21.05 11.39
C ASN A 125 16.50 22.01 10.31
N LYS A 126 15.20 22.02 10.02
CA LYS A 126 14.56 22.75 8.92
C LYS A 126 15.18 22.45 7.56
N LEU A 127 15.73 21.24 7.40
CA LEU A 127 16.44 20.80 6.19
C LEU A 127 15.92 19.42 5.76
N PHE A 128 15.35 19.36 4.58
CA PHE A 128 14.85 18.15 3.95
C PHE A 128 15.74 17.73 2.79
N LYS A 129 16.47 16.63 2.98
CA LYS A 129 17.37 16.07 1.98
C LYS A 129 16.79 14.78 1.41
N PRO A 130 16.34 14.76 0.14
CA PRO A 130 15.84 13.55 -0.48
C PRO A 130 16.90 12.45 -0.54
N SER A 131 16.50 11.21 -0.20
CA SER A 131 17.35 10.02 -0.28
C SER A 131 16.88 9.02 -1.34
N ALA A 132 15.76 9.29 -1.99
CA ALA A 132 15.18 8.46 -3.05
C ALA A 132 14.31 9.31 -3.98
N GLN A 133 14.16 8.85 -5.21
CA GLN A 133 13.11 9.29 -6.14
C GLN A 133 11.80 8.56 -5.78
N LEU A 134 10.65 9.23 -5.94
CA LEU A 134 9.36 8.71 -5.50
C LEU A 134 8.49 8.26 -6.67
N LEU A 135 7.89 7.10 -6.51
CA LEU A 135 6.78 6.58 -7.31
C LEU A 135 5.61 6.28 -6.40
N SER A 136 4.38 6.53 -6.84
CA SER A 136 3.21 6.27 -6.01
C SER A 136 2.16 5.43 -6.75
N ALA A 137 1.71 4.35 -6.10
CA ALA A 137 0.66 3.47 -6.59
C ALA A 137 -0.55 3.50 -5.66
N ARG A 138 -1.67 4.07 -6.13
CA ARG A 138 -2.91 4.08 -5.36
C ARG A 138 -3.62 2.74 -5.48
N VAL A 139 -3.82 2.06 -4.33
CA VAL A 139 -4.53 0.79 -4.22
C VAL A 139 -5.64 0.81 -3.17
N THR A 140 -5.71 1.85 -2.32
CA THR A 140 -6.77 2.01 -1.33
C THR A 140 -7.64 3.23 -1.62
N ASP A 141 -8.90 3.20 -1.15
CA ASP A 141 -9.79 4.35 -1.21
C ASP A 141 -9.57 5.32 -0.03
N LYS A 142 -10.36 6.39 0.01
CA LYS A 142 -10.34 7.40 1.08
C LYS A 142 -10.64 6.86 2.49
N ASN A 143 -11.14 5.63 2.60
CA ASN A 143 -11.42 4.97 3.87
C ASN A 143 -10.41 3.84 4.15
N SER A 144 -9.28 3.82 3.43
CA SER A 144 -8.25 2.78 3.52
C SER A 144 -8.70 1.37 3.14
N ASN A 145 -9.80 1.21 2.39
CA ASN A 145 -10.20 -0.11 1.93
C ASN A 145 -9.42 -0.52 0.70
N LEU A 146 -9.01 -1.79 0.62
CA LEU A 146 -8.26 -2.39 -0.49
C LEU A 146 -9.12 -2.80 -1.70
N GLY A 147 -10.37 -2.47 -1.70
CA GLY A 147 -11.25 -2.72 -2.84
C GLY A 147 -12.58 -3.33 -2.44
N PRO A 148 -13.42 -3.61 -3.45
CA PRO A 148 -14.71 -4.25 -3.24
C PRO A 148 -14.57 -5.59 -2.53
N ASP A 149 -15.55 -5.94 -1.68
CA ASP A 149 -15.56 -7.17 -0.88
C ASP A 149 -15.50 -8.47 -1.70
N ASP A 150 -15.65 -8.40 -3.00
CA ASP A 150 -15.64 -9.56 -3.90
C ASP A 150 -14.37 -9.69 -4.75
N LYS A 151 -13.38 -8.81 -4.56
CA LYS A 151 -12.11 -8.81 -5.30
C LYS A 151 -10.90 -9.14 -4.41
N LEU A 152 -9.88 -9.72 -5.03
CA LEU A 152 -8.58 -9.95 -4.40
C LEU A 152 -7.66 -8.75 -4.65
N TYR A 153 -7.25 -8.09 -3.57
CA TYR A 153 -6.37 -6.91 -3.63
C TYR A 153 -4.95 -7.23 -4.14
N ILE A 154 -4.50 -8.48 -4.05
CA ILE A 154 -3.18 -8.89 -4.51
C ILE A 154 -2.95 -8.58 -6.01
N LYS A 155 -3.98 -8.65 -6.84
CA LYS A 155 -3.88 -8.38 -8.27
C LYS A 155 -3.51 -6.93 -8.57
N GLN A 156 -4.05 -5.97 -7.82
CA GLN A 156 -3.73 -4.56 -8.02
C GLN A 156 -2.31 -4.25 -7.52
N ILE A 157 -1.86 -4.88 -6.44
CA ILE A 157 -0.47 -4.78 -5.96
C ILE A 157 0.48 -5.36 -7.00
N GLU A 158 0.18 -6.54 -7.55
CA GLU A 158 0.99 -7.17 -8.61
C GLU A 158 1.08 -6.29 -9.86
N LYS A 159 -0.03 -5.70 -10.29
CA LYS A 159 -0.06 -4.75 -11.42
C LYS A 159 0.84 -3.53 -11.15
N ALA A 160 0.77 -2.95 -9.95
CA ALA A 160 1.59 -1.80 -9.56
C ALA A 160 3.08 -2.14 -9.58
N ILE A 161 3.46 -3.29 -8.98
CA ILE A 161 4.85 -3.76 -8.96
C ILE A 161 5.38 -3.97 -10.38
N LYS A 162 4.63 -4.67 -11.24
CA LYS A 162 5.03 -4.90 -12.64
C LYS A 162 5.18 -3.60 -13.40
N HIS A 163 4.19 -2.70 -13.31
CA HIS A 163 4.21 -1.43 -13.99
C HIS A 163 5.46 -0.62 -13.66
N TYR A 164 5.72 -0.37 -12.38
CA TYR A 164 6.84 0.48 -11.97
C TYR A 164 8.20 -0.22 -12.11
N HIS A 165 8.25 -1.54 -12.03
CA HIS A 165 9.45 -2.27 -12.37
C HIS A 165 9.78 -2.17 -13.87
N GLU A 166 8.82 -2.34 -14.75
CA GLU A 166 9.02 -2.33 -16.20
C GLU A 166 9.28 -0.93 -16.76
N GLN A 167 8.56 0.09 -16.27
CA GLN A 167 8.64 1.45 -16.80
C GLN A 167 9.78 2.28 -16.19
N PHE A 168 10.10 2.07 -14.93
CA PHE A 168 11.06 2.88 -14.16
C PHE A 168 12.23 2.06 -13.58
N ASN A 169 12.33 0.77 -13.88
CA ASN A 169 13.29 -0.15 -13.27
C ASN A 169 13.27 -0.08 -11.72
N CYS A 170 12.10 0.24 -11.13
CA CYS A 170 11.92 0.30 -9.70
C CYS A 170 12.12 -1.09 -9.08
N ARG A 171 12.88 -1.16 -7.99
CA ARG A 171 13.19 -2.41 -7.27
C ARG A 171 12.87 -2.35 -5.79
N ILE A 172 12.46 -1.20 -5.28
CA ILE A 172 12.14 -0.97 -3.88
C ILE A 172 10.66 -0.60 -3.81
N PHE A 173 9.88 -1.45 -3.14
CA PHE A 173 8.45 -1.27 -2.97
C PHE A 173 8.11 -1.25 -1.49
N ASN A 174 7.41 -0.20 -1.06
CA ASN A 174 6.88 -0.08 0.28
C ASN A 174 5.39 -0.42 0.27
N LEU A 175 4.97 -1.32 1.16
CA LEU A 175 3.58 -1.66 1.42
C LEU A 175 3.32 -1.47 2.92
N SER A 176 2.93 -0.26 3.30
CA SER A 176 2.57 0.08 4.68
C SER A 176 1.08 -0.19 4.94
N LEU A 177 0.62 -1.35 4.46
CA LEU A 177 -0.76 -1.82 4.54
C LEU A 177 -0.84 -2.95 5.57
N GLY A 178 -1.64 -2.77 6.62
CA GLY A 178 -1.80 -3.74 7.68
C GLY A 178 -3.23 -3.87 8.17
N ASP A 179 -3.55 -4.96 8.83
CA ASP A 179 -4.81 -5.19 9.53
C ASP A 179 -4.50 -5.28 11.02
N PRO A 180 -4.79 -4.22 11.81
CA PRO A 180 -4.51 -4.20 13.23
C PRO A 180 -5.40 -5.16 14.03
N ASP A 181 -6.53 -5.60 13.49
CA ASP A 181 -7.45 -6.52 14.13
C ASP A 181 -7.04 -7.97 13.94
N ASN A 182 -6.19 -8.28 12.97
CA ASN A 182 -5.69 -9.62 12.68
C ASN A 182 -4.20 -9.72 12.99
N TYR A 183 -3.88 -9.91 14.26
CA TYR A 183 -2.51 -10.24 14.66
C TYR A 183 -2.09 -11.60 14.12
N PHE A 184 -0.85 -11.71 13.68
CA PHE A 184 -0.20 -12.99 13.41
C PHE A 184 -0.22 -13.83 14.70
N SER A 185 -1.24 -14.66 14.87
CA SER A 185 -1.28 -15.62 15.97
C SER A 185 -0.82 -16.97 15.44
N ASN A 186 0.11 -17.63 16.14
CA ASN A 186 0.55 -18.99 15.86
C ASN A 186 -0.59 -20.02 15.88
N GLN A 187 -1.79 -19.64 16.29
CA GLN A 187 -2.98 -20.51 16.32
C GLN A 187 -3.67 -20.63 14.95
N GLN A 188 -3.41 -19.72 14.00
CA GLN A 188 -4.00 -19.77 12.66
C GLN A 188 -3.33 -20.79 11.73
N TYR A 189 -2.17 -21.34 12.10
CA TYR A 189 -1.39 -22.25 11.28
C TYR A 189 -1.43 -23.73 11.73
N GLN A 190 -2.38 -24.10 12.54
CA GLN A 190 -2.60 -25.54 12.81
C GLN A 190 -3.50 -26.12 11.72
N SER A 191 -2.93 -26.40 10.53
CA SER A 191 -3.44 -27.44 9.68
C SER A 191 -3.24 -28.79 10.41
N ARG A 192 -4.29 -29.53 10.53
CA ARG A 192 -4.28 -30.93 11.00
C ARG A 192 -3.60 -31.82 9.98
#